data_879097378ef69fa307c2a2ec024e1005
#
_entry.id   879097378ef69fa307c2a2ec024e1005
#
_cell.length_a   1.000
_cell.length_b   1.000
_cell.length_c   1.000
_cell.angle_alpha   90.00
_cell.angle_beta   90.00
_cell.angle_gamma   90.00
#
_symmetry.space_group_name_H-M   'P 1'
#
loop_
_entity.id
_entity.type
_entity.pdbx_description
1 polymer ?
#
loop_
_entity_poly.entity_id
_entity_poly.type
_entity_poly.pdbx_seq_one_letter_code
_entity_poly.pdbx_strand_id
1 'polypeptide(L)'
;MSILLQNMLIAIEYAGIGLILFVISYVSNMCFSIYYNIKILGQTFSKQKIYDSGFKLLTFGIGTLLMTIATVGIPEFASITGIQLPEEYVEVFSTLAISAVFIICSCKYILEAYGKFKKILEQGKLIEEVEVAKDN
;
A
#
# COMPACT_ATOMS: atom_id res chain seq x y z
N MET A 1 25.04 19.35 9.89
CA MET A 1 24.59 18.15 9.15
C MET A 1 24.72 18.45 7.65
N SER A 2 25.25 17.53 6.86
CA SER A 2 25.39 17.77 5.42
C SER A 2 24.01 17.88 4.74
N ILE A 3 23.94 18.66 3.66
CA ILE A 3 22.70 18.80 2.88
C ILE A 3 22.22 17.43 2.37
N LEU A 4 23.15 16.56 2.00
CA LEU A 4 22.87 15.17 1.60
C LEU A 4 22.08 14.42 2.69
N LEU A 5 22.58 14.43 3.91
CA LEU A 5 21.95 13.71 5.01
C LEU A 5 20.58 14.30 5.34
N GLN A 6 20.44 15.61 5.30
CA GLN A 6 19.17 16.28 5.54
C GLN A 6 18.12 15.91 4.49
N ASN A 7 18.48 15.91 3.20
CA ASN A 7 17.58 15.52 2.11
C ASN A 7 17.17 14.05 2.21
N MET A 8 18.11 13.18 2.59
CA MET A 8 17.81 11.76 2.82
C MET A 8 16.85 11.56 3.99
N LEU A 9 17.01 12.30 5.08
CA LEU A 9 16.10 12.20 6.23
C LEU A 9 14.69 12.66 5.88
N ILE A 10 14.55 13.75 5.14
CA ILE A 10 13.26 14.24 4.65
C ILE A 10 12.60 13.20 3.75
N ALA A 11 13.36 12.59 2.84
CA ALA A 11 12.84 11.54 1.97
C ALA A 11 12.38 10.31 2.74
N ILE A 12 13.12 9.90 3.76
CA ILE A 12 12.74 8.79 4.65
C ILE A 12 11.46 9.12 5.41
N GLU A 13 11.30 10.35 5.88
CA GLU A 13 10.08 10.79 6.55
C GLU A 13 8.86 10.68 5.62
N TYR A 14 8.92 11.22 4.40
CA TYR A 14 7.84 11.13 3.43
C TYR A 14 7.57 9.67 3.02
N ALA A 15 8.60 8.88 2.79
CA ALA A 15 8.46 7.47 2.48
C ALA A 15 7.82 6.69 3.64
N GLY A 16 8.18 7.04 4.87
CA GLY A 16 7.59 6.44 6.07
C GLY A 16 6.10 6.73 6.18
N ILE A 17 5.68 7.97 5.96
CA ILE A 17 4.26 8.35 5.94
C ILE A 17 3.51 7.61 4.83
N GLY A 18 4.07 7.58 3.62
CA GLY A 18 3.49 6.86 2.49
C GLY A 18 3.34 5.37 2.76
N LEU A 19 4.35 4.76 3.39
CA LEU A 19 4.33 3.36 3.78
C LEU A 19 3.25 3.07 4.83
N ILE A 20 3.09 3.94 5.83
CA ILE A 20 2.03 3.80 6.84
C ILE A 20 0.65 3.84 6.19
N LEU A 21 0.39 4.79 5.29
CA LEU A 21 -0.86 4.88 4.56
C LEU A 21 -1.10 3.64 3.69
N PHE A 22 -0.06 3.14 3.04
CA PHE A 22 -0.12 1.90 2.27
C PHE A 22 -0.48 0.69 3.14
N VAL A 23 0.16 0.54 4.29
CA VAL A 23 -0.12 -0.55 5.23
C VAL A 23 -1.56 -0.48 5.74
N ILE A 24 -2.03 0.70 6.14
CA ILE A 24 -3.41 0.90 6.60
C ILE A 24 -4.40 0.51 5.51
N SER A 25 -4.18 0.95 4.27
CA SER A 25 -5.03 0.64 3.12
C SER A 25 -5.05 -0.87 2.82
N TYR A 26 -3.89 -1.50 2.86
CA TYR A 26 -3.73 -2.94 2.64
C TYR A 26 -4.42 -3.77 3.73
N VAL A 27 -4.23 -3.42 4.99
CA VAL A 27 -4.86 -4.12 6.13
C VAL A 27 -6.38 -3.94 6.08
N SER A 28 -6.88 -2.77 5.75
CA SER A 28 -8.31 -2.52 5.54
C SER A 28 -8.89 -3.46 4.47
N ASN A 29 -8.23 -3.56 3.31
CA ASN A 29 -8.64 -4.48 2.26
C ASN A 29 -8.60 -5.95 2.72
N MET A 30 -7.58 -6.32 3.46
CA MET A 30 -7.44 -7.67 4.01
C MET A 30 -8.57 -8.01 4.98
N CYS A 31 -8.94 -7.09 5.87
CA CYS A 31 -10.05 -7.29 6.82
C CYS A 31 -11.37 -7.54 6.09
N PHE A 32 -11.70 -6.73 5.10
CA PHE A 32 -12.92 -6.94 4.30
C PHE A 32 -12.86 -8.22 3.48
N SER A 33 -11.69 -8.60 2.98
CA SER A 33 -11.49 -9.87 2.27
C SER A 33 -11.74 -11.07 3.16
N ILE A 34 -11.22 -11.05 4.39
CA ILE A 34 -11.43 -12.12 5.36
C ILE A 34 -12.92 -12.26 5.69
N TYR A 35 -13.57 -11.16 6.01
CA TYR A 35 -15.01 -11.17 6.32
C TYR A 35 -15.83 -11.69 5.14
N TYR A 36 -15.58 -11.16 3.94
CA TYR A 36 -16.31 -11.55 2.73
C TYR A 36 -16.13 -13.04 2.42
N ASN A 37 -14.90 -13.54 2.46
CA ASN A 37 -14.60 -14.93 2.14
C ASN A 37 -15.19 -15.92 3.15
N ILE A 38 -15.16 -15.59 4.43
CA ILE A 38 -15.65 -16.48 5.49
C ILE A 38 -17.16 -16.40 5.62
N LYS A 39 -17.71 -15.21 5.74
CA LYS A 39 -19.14 -15.00 6.05
C LYS A 39 -20.04 -15.04 4.83
N ILE A 40 -19.59 -14.55 3.70
CA ILE A 40 -20.40 -14.46 2.47
C ILE A 40 -20.17 -15.69 1.58
N LEU A 41 -18.92 -16.04 1.29
CA LEU A 41 -18.57 -17.16 0.42
C LEU A 41 -18.48 -18.50 1.16
N GLY A 42 -18.51 -18.52 2.50
CA GLY A 42 -18.44 -19.72 3.30
C GLY A 42 -17.11 -20.47 3.26
N GLN A 43 -16.05 -19.79 2.87
CA GLN A 43 -14.71 -20.40 2.83
C GLN A 43 -14.14 -20.57 4.22
N THR A 44 -13.30 -21.60 4.40
CA THR A 44 -12.58 -21.82 5.65
C THR A 44 -11.46 -20.80 5.85
N PHE A 45 -11.28 -20.35 7.08
CA PHE A 45 -10.18 -19.48 7.46
C PHE A 45 -8.83 -20.17 7.23
N SER A 46 -7.94 -19.53 6.50
CA SER A 46 -6.60 -20.05 6.23
C SER A 46 -5.53 -19.12 6.82
N LYS A 47 -4.81 -19.61 7.83
CA LYS A 47 -3.66 -18.90 8.41
C LYS A 47 -2.55 -18.70 7.37
N GLN A 48 -2.37 -19.67 6.47
CA GLN A 48 -1.34 -19.60 5.43
C GLN A 48 -1.52 -18.38 4.52
N LYS A 49 -2.75 -18.08 4.12
CA LYS A 49 -3.05 -16.90 3.30
C LYS A 49 -2.69 -15.59 4.00
N ILE A 50 -2.90 -15.51 5.32
CA ILE A 50 -2.55 -14.35 6.13
C ILE A 50 -1.02 -14.21 6.22
N TYR A 51 -0.29 -15.28 6.45
CA TYR A 51 1.17 -15.27 6.47
C TYR A 51 1.75 -14.86 5.12
N ASP A 52 1.22 -15.39 4.02
CA ASP A 52 1.66 -15.03 2.66
C ASP A 52 1.40 -13.55 2.36
N SER A 53 0.24 -13.03 2.76
CA SER A 53 -0.10 -11.61 2.63
C SER A 53 0.80 -10.72 3.48
N GLY A 54 1.07 -11.10 4.71
CA GLY A 54 1.98 -10.40 5.61
C GLY A 54 3.41 -10.37 5.06
N PHE A 55 3.87 -11.49 4.52
CA PHE A 55 5.20 -11.59 3.89
C PHE A 55 5.31 -10.68 2.66
N LYS A 56 4.29 -10.66 1.80
CA LYS A 56 4.24 -9.75 0.65
C LYS A 56 4.28 -8.28 1.08
N LEU A 57 3.48 -7.92 2.08
CA LEU A 57 3.44 -6.57 2.62
C LEU A 57 4.80 -6.14 3.16
N LEU A 58 5.43 -7.01 3.97
CA LEU A 58 6.74 -6.75 4.56
C LEU A 58 7.81 -6.59 3.49
N THR A 59 7.87 -7.51 2.53
CA THR A 59 8.84 -7.50 1.43
C THR A 59 8.66 -6.26 0.56
N PHE A 60 7.44 -5.94 0.18
CA PHE A 60 7.13 -4.76 -0.62
C PHE A 60 7.48 -3.47 0.14
N GLY A 61 7.10 -3.38 1.41
CA GLY A 61 7.39 -2.23 2.25
C GLY A 61 8.90 -1.97 2.42
N ILE A 62 9.66 -3.00 2.75
CA ILE A 62 11.12 -2.90 2.88
C ILE A 62 11.76 -2.54 1.54
N GLY A 63 11.38 -3.23 0.47
CA GLY A 63 11.91 -2.96 -0.86
C GLY A 63 11.65 -1.54 -1.32
N THR A 64 10.44 -1.02 -1.10
CA THR A 64 10.08 0.34 -1.46
C THR A 64 10.83 1.37 -0.61
N LEU A 65 11.00 1.11 0.68
CA LEU A 65 11.77 1.98 1.56
C LEU A 65 13.24 2.06 1.11
N LEU A 66 13.86 0.92 0.84
CA LEU A 66 15.23 0.86 0.36
C LEU A 66 15.38 1.55 -1.00
N MET A 67 14.45 1.33 -1.90
CA MET A 67 14.43 2.00 -3.21
C MET A 67 14.33 3.53 -3.05
N THR A 68 13.53 4.01 -2.13
CA THR A 68 13.39 5.45 -1.84
C THR A 68 14.70 6.05 -1.34
N ILE A 69 15.35 5.38 -0.40
CA ILE A 69 16.65 5.83 0.14
C ILE A 69 17.69 5.90 -0.98
N ALA A 70 17.79 4.85 -1.81
CA ALA A 70 18.71 4.82 -2.93
C ALA A 70 18.40 5.90 -3.97
N THR A 71 17.12 6.10 -4.29
CA THR A 71 16.65 7.06 -5.28
C THR A 71 17.02 8.50 -4.90
N VAL A 72 16.96 8.83 -3.62
CA VAL A 72 17.36 10.16 -3.13
C VAL A 72 18.87 10.27 -2.99
N GLY A 73 19.54 9.21 -2.52
CA GLY A 73 20.97 9.23 -2.26
C GLY A 73 21.84 9.26 -3.52
N ILE A 74 21.45 8.56 -4.58
CA ILE A 74 22.24 8.46 -5.82
C ILE A 74 22.48 9.81 -6.49
N PRO A 75 21.47 10.66 -6.75
CA PRO A 75 21.68 11.97 -7.35
C PRO A 75 22.56 12.90 -6.49
N GLU A 76 22.36 12.88 -5.19
CA GLU A 76 23.14 13.68 -4.25
C GLU A 76 24.62 13.23 -4.22
N PHE A 77 24.85 11.92 -4.21
CA PHE A 77 26.20 11.38 -4.27
C PHE A 77 26.88 11.71 -5.62
N ALA A 78 26.16 11.59 -6.71
CA ALA A 78 26.66 11.96 -8.04
C ALA A 78 27.04 13.46 -8.10
N SER A 79 26.23 14.32 -7.50
CA SER A 79 26.52 15.77 -7.39
C SER A 79 27.82 16.04 -6.63
N ILE A 80 28.05 15.34 -5.52
CA ILE A 80 29.27 15.49 -4.70
C ILE A 80 30.51 15.03 -5.46
N THR A 81 30.39 13.95 -6.23
CA THR A 81 31.51 13.39 -7.01
C THR A 81 31.75 14.08 -8.35
N GLY A 82 30.88 15.03 -8.71
CA GLY A 82 30.98 15.76 -10.00
C GLY A 82 30.52 14.96 -11.20
N ILE A 83 29.86 13.81 -11.01
CA ILE A 83 29.28 13.03 -12.08
C ILE A 83 27.91 13.58 -12.42
N GLN A 84 27.69 13.92 -13.70
CA GLN A 84 26.38 14.37 -14.16
C GLN A 84 25.52 13.16 -14.53
N LEU A 85 24.33 13.08 -13.92
CA LEU A 85 23.32 12.11 -14.30
C LEU A 85 22.54 12.59 -15.52
N PRO A 86 22.15 11.71 -16.46
CA PRO A 86 21.22 12.05 -17.52
C PRO A 86 19.89 12.59 -16.94
N GLU A 87 19.27 13.56 -17.60
CA GLU A 87 18.02 14.16 -17.15
C GLU A 87 16.91 13.12 -16.93
N GLU A 88 16.88 12.07 -17.74
CA GLU A 88 15.93 10.98 -17.61
C GLU A 88 16.00 10.28 -16.24
N TYR A 89 17.21 10.12 -15.69
CA TYR A 89 17.40 9.54 -14.35
C TYR A 89 16.95 10.49 -13.25
N VAL A 90 17.08 11.79 -13.43
CA VAL A 90 16.63 12.80 -12.45
C VAL A 90 15.11 12.76 -12.32
N GLU A 91 14.38 12.59 -13.41
CA GLU A 91 12.91 12.45 -13.39
C GLU A 91 12.47 11.15 -12.67
N VAL A 92 13.10 10.02 -13.00
CA VAL A 92 12.82 8.71 -12.35
C VAL A 92 13.11 8.77 -10.86
N PHE A 93 14.15 9.48 -10.48
CA PHE A 93 14.58 9.62 -9.08
C PHE A 93 13.94 10.79 -8.35
N SER A 94 12.90 11.41 -8.90
CA SER A 94 12.21 12.50 -8.19
C SER A 94 11.38 11.97 -7.02
N THR A 95 11.39 12.71 -5.92
CA THR A 95 10.54 12.42 -4.76
C THR A 95 9.06 12.33 -5.13
N LEU A 96 8.64 13.10 -6.14
CA LEU A 96 7.27 13.10 -6.66
C LEU A 96 6.89 11.73 -7.26
N ALA A 97 7.77 11.10 -8.03
CA ALA A 97 7.50 9.80 -8.62
C ALA A 97 7.29 8.72 -7.54
N ILE A 98 8.11 8.74 -6.48
CA ILE A 98 7.98 7.81 -5.35
C ILE A 98 6.67 8.04 -4.60
N SER A 99 6.34 9.30 -4.32
CA SER A 99 5.08 9.67 -3.67
C SER A 99 3.87 9.22 -4.51
N ALA A 100 3.95 9.36 -5.84
CA ALA A 100 2.90 8.89 -6.74
C ALA A 100 2.70 7.37 -6.66
N VAL A 101 3.76 6.58 -6.59
CA VAL A 101 3.67 5.11 -6.42
C VAL A 101 2.92 4.75 -5.13
N PHE A 102 3.26 5.37 -4.00
CA PHE A 102 2.56 5.13 -2.73
C PHE A 102 1.08 5.52 -2.81
N ILE A 103 0.77 6.66 -3.40
CA ILE A 103 -0.61 7.13 -3.57
C ILE A 103 -1.41 6.16 -4.44
N ILE A 104 -0.87 5.76 -5.59
CA ILE A 104 -1.54 4.83 -6.51
C ILE A 104 -1.81 3.48 -5.84
N CYS A 105 -0.82 2.91 -5.16
CA CYS A 105 -0.97 1.64 -4.46
C CYS A 105 -1.99 1.74 -3.31
N SER A 106 -1.96 2.81 -2.53
CA SER A 106 -2.92 3.04 -1.45
C SER A 106 -4.34 3.19 -1.98
N CYS A 107 -4.54 3.98 -3.04
CA CYS A 107 -5.83 4.14 -3.70
C CYS A 107 -6.36 2.82 -4.25
N LYS A 108 -5.51 2.00 -4.87
CA LYS A 108 -5.90 0.67 -5.37
C LYS A 108 -6.50 -0.19 -4.26
N TYR A 109 -5.82 -0.30 -3.12
CA TYR A 109 -6.31 -1.12 -2.01
C TYR A 109 -7.55 -0.56 -1.34
N ILE A 110 -7.67 0.76 -1.23
CA ILE A 110 -8.88 1.41 -0.70
C ILE A 110 -10.07 1.19 -1.63
N LEU A 111 -9.89 1.27 -2.94
CA LEU A 111 -10.96 0.99 -3.91
C LEU A 111 -11.39 -0.48 -3.88
N GLU A 112 -10.46 -1.41 -3.74
CA GLU A 112 -10.76 -2.83 -3.55
C GLU A 112 -11.53 -3.08 -2.24
N ALA A 113 -11.09 -2.45 -1.15
CA ALA A 113 -11.76 -2.54 0.15
C ALA A 113 -13.18 -1.98 0.09
N TYR A 114 -13.37 -0.83 -0.55
CA TYR A 114 -14.68 -0.23 -0.76
C TYR A 114 -15.60 -1.13 -1.58
N GLY A 115 -15.10 -1.73 -2.65
CA GLY A 115 -15.85 -2.68 -3.46
C GLY A 115 -16.34 -3.88 -2.65
N LYS A 116 -15.50 -4.43 -1.79
CA LYS A 116 -15.85 -5.55 -0.89
C LYS A 116 -16.85 -5.11 0.19
N PHE A 117 -16.63 -3.95 0.79
CA PHE A 117 -17.55 -3.35 1.75
C PHE A 117 -18.96 -3.19 1.17
N LYS A 118 -19.05 -2.67 -0.06
CA LYS A 118 -20.30 -2.52 -0.78
C LYS A 118 -21.00 -3.86 -1.03
N LYS A 119 -20.26 -4.87 -1.45
CA LYS A 119 -20.78 -6.24 -1.65
C LYS A 119 -21.31 -6.85 -0.34
N ILE A 120 -20.60 -6.64 0.77
CA ILE A 120 -21.02 -7.11 2.10
C ILE A 120 -22.35 -6.46 2.49
N LEU A 121 -22.51 -5.16 2.29
CA LEU A 121 -23.75 -4.46 2.58
C LEU A 121 -24.92 -4.95 1.71
N GLU A 122 -24.70 -5.14 0.42
CA GLU A 122 -25.73 -5.66 -0.50
C GLU A 122 -26.15 -7.08 -0.13
N GLN A 123 -25.21 -7.96 0.18
CA GLN A 123 -25.47 -9.33 0.62
C GLN A 123 -26.19 -9.37 1.97
N GLY A 124 -25.81 -8.50 2.90
CA GLY A 124 -26.49 -8.36 4.19
C GLY A 124 -27.95 -7.98 4.04
N LYS A 125 -28.26 -7.02 3.19
CA LYS A 125 -29.64 -6.62 2.88
C LYS A 125 -30.46 -7.76 2.27
N LEU A 126 -29.89 -8.50 1.33
CA LEU A 126 -30.56 -9.66 0.71
C LEU A 126 -30.90 -10.74 1.73
N ILE A 127 -30.00 -11.01 2.66
CA ILE A 127 -30.23 -11.99 3.75
C ILE A 127 -31.37 -11.51 4.65
N GLU A 128 -31.39 -10.25 5.06
CA GLU A 128 -32.47 -9.67 5.86
C GLU A 128 -33.83 -9.77 5.13
N GLU A 129 -33.89 -9.42 3.85
CA GLU A 129 -35.11 -9.52 3.04
C GLU A 129 -35.62 -10.95 2.94
N VAL A 130 -34.74 -11.92 2.77
CA VAL A 130 -35.09 -13.35 2.73
C VAL A 130 -35.61 -13.85 4.08
N GLU A 131 -34.99 -13.46 5.19
CA GLU A 131 -35.43 -13.82 6.55
C GLU A 131 -36.80 -13.22 6.85
N VAL A 132 -37.05 -11.95 6.53
CA VAL A 132 -38.34 -11.30 6.69
C VAL A 132 -39.40 -12.00 5.84
N ALA A 133 -39.10 -12.39 4.61
CA ALA A 133 -40.01 -13.12 3.74
C ALA A 133 -40.38 -14.51 4.27
N LYS A 134 -39.46 -15.19 4.99
CA LYS A 134 -39.72 -16.49 5.64
C LYS A 134 -40.63 -16.39 6.87
N ASP A 135 -40.56 -15.27 7.61
CA ASP A 135 -41.37 -15.03 8.80
C ASP A 135 -42.80 -14.57 8.48
N ASN A 136 -43.07 -14.17 7.26
CA ASN A 136 -44.38 -13.85 6.75
C ASN A 136 -44.99 -15.02 5.95
#